data_4d4ccc5ca187ce78b08d514d164dcab1
#
_entry.id   4d4ccc5ca187ce78b08d514d164dcab1
#
_cell.length_a   1.000
_cell.length_b   1.000
_cell.length_c   1.000
_cell.angle_alpha   90.00
_cell.angle_beta   90.00
_cell.angle_gamma   90.00
#
_symmetry.space_group_name_H-M   'P 1'
#
loop_
_entity.id
_entity.type
_entity.pdbx_description
1 polymer ?
#
loop_
_entity_poly.entity_id
_entity_poly.type
_entity_poly.pdbx_seq_one_letter_code
_entity_poly.pdbx_strand_id
1 'polypeptide(L)'
;MTMLAELVETSRCVAGTSGRNAKVAALAALLKKLDPDEIAIAVAYLSGETPQGRSGVGYALIRDARPTGGVDVPTLSIADTDAALAALATTSGAGSKTARTRLLQALLERATEVERDFLTRLLIGELRQGALESLVIDAVAVAASLPASAVRSAAMVAHGVSGVARAALVDGAAGLAPFALELMQPVAPMLAQPAADIEEALRALGTAAFEWKVDGARVHVHKAGDDVRVFTRRRNDVTASVPEIVEALRNVDAGNLILDGEAIALGDNGAPQPFQQTMRRFGRTLDVADMRASLPLSVFFFDCLRRGDEALTAAPASERFAALERALPPPLVIPRIVTGDAATAQAFYDDALARGHEGVMAKALAAPYEPGRRAASWLKIKRLHTLDLVVLAAEWGHGRRKGWLSNLHLAARDGASFVMLGKTFKGMTDEVLAWQTRAMLERETRRDDWTVYLRPELVVEIAFNDLQASPRYPGGLALRFARVKRYRPDKTPVDADTIDTVKALYAAQLARAGGSG
;
A
#
# COMPACT_ATOMS: atom_id res chain seq x y z
N MET A 1 -3.01 -30.86 18.65
CA MET A 1 -3.97 -30.57 17.54
C MET A 1 -4.98 -29.53 18.02
N THR A 2 -4.91 -28.34 17.48
CA THR A 2 -5.70 -27.18 17.94
C THR A 2 -7.01 -27.09 17.16
N MET A 3 -8.10 -26.82 17.86
CA MET A 3 -9.42 -26.64 17.22
C MET A 3 -9.48 -25.31 16.49
N LEU A 4 -10.14 -25.27 15.33
CA LEU A 4 -10.39 -24.02 14.59
C LEU A 4 -11.13 -22.99 15.47
N ALA A 5 -12.04 -23.46 16.32
CA ALA A 5 -12.78 -22.62 17.27
C ALA A 5 -11.88 -21.77 18.17
N GLU A 6 -10.73 -22.27 18.63
CA GLU A 6 -9.80 -21.51 19.46
C GLU A 6 -9.17 -20.34 18.67
N LEU A 7 -8.80 -20.57 17.42
CA LEU A 7 -8.29 -19.54 16.53
C LEU A 7 -9.38 -18.50 16.22
N VAL A 8 -10.61 -18.95 15.96
CA VAL A 8 -11.75 -18.07 15.68
C VAL A 8 -12.09 -17.19 16.87
N GLU A 9 -12.07 -17.74 18.08
CA GLU A 9 -12.31 -16.97 19.30
C GLU A 9 -11.20 -15.94 19.56
N THR A 10 -9.95 -16.32 19.31
CA THR A 10 -8.82 -15.37 19.38
C THR A 10 -9.00 -14.25 18.36
N SER A 11 -9.40 -14.56 17.12
CA SER A 11 -9.70 -13.58 16.07
C SER A 11 -10.80 -12.60 16.50
N ARG A 12 -11.88 -13.10 17.13
CA ARG A 12 -12.97 -12.27 17.67
C ARG A 12 -12.52 -11.37 18.82
N CYS A 13 -11.76 -11.92 19.74
CA CYS A 13 -11.17 -11.17 20.85
C CYS A 13 -10.31 -9.99 20.31
N VAL A 14 -9.45 -10.25 19.32
CA VAL A 14 -8.63 -9.23 18.68
C VAL A 14 -9.49 -8.17 17.97
N ALA A 15 -10.56 -8.57 17.29
CA ALA A 15 -11.48 -7.64 16.64
C ALA A 15 -12.19 -6.72 17.64
N GLY A 16 -12.61 -7.25 18.80
CA GLY A 16 -13.32 -6.52 19.86
C GLY A 16 -12.41 -5.66 20.76
N THR A 17 -11.10 -5.82 20.66
CA THR A 17 -10.14 -5.13 21.52
C THR A 17 -9.59 -3.86 20.83
N SER A 18 -9.53 -2.72 21.52
CA SER A 18 -8.94 -1.47 21.00
C SER A 18 -7.44 -1.35 21.25
N GLY A 19 -6.94 -1.91 22.36
CA GLY A 19 -5.55 -1.78 22.83
C GLY A 19 -4.57 -2.68 22.06
N ARG A 20 -3.49 -2.08 21.50
CA ARG A 20 -2.45 -2.83 20.77
C ARG A 20 -1.83 -3.97 21.59
N ASN A 21 -1.42 -3.67 22.81
CA ASN A 21 -0.73 -4.65 23.68
C ASN A 21 -1.65 -5.82 24.05
N ALA A 22 -2.92 -5.57 24.30
CA ALA A 22 -3.90 -6.62 24.58
C ALA A 22 -4.13 -7.53 23.37
N LYS A 23 -4.18 -6.98 22.16
CA LYS A 23 -4.23 -7.76 20.90
C LYS A 23 -3.00 -8.65 20.73
N VAL A 24 -1.80 -8.09 20.92
CA VAL A 24 -0.53 -8.84 20.85
C VAL A 24 -0.51 -9.97 21.87
N ALA A 25 -0.93 -9.71 23.13
CA ALA A 25 -0.98 -10.73 24.17
C ALA A 25 -1.94 -11.89 23.82
N ALA A 26 -3.14 -11.57 23.29
CA ALA A 26 -4.11 -12.60 22.89
C ALA A 26 -3.57 -13.48 21.77
N LEU A 27 -2.97 -12.89 20.73
CA LEU A 27 -2.34 -13.62 19.63
C LEU A 27 -1.17 -14.48 20.12
N ALA A 28 -0.28 -13.92 20.96
CA ALA A 28 0.86 -14.64 21.51
C ALA A 28 0.45 -15.82 22.39
N ALA A 29 -0.64 -15.69 23.14
CA ALA A 29 -1.18 -16.77 23.98
C ALA A 29 -1.68 -17.96 23.13
N LEU A 30 -2.32 -17.69 21.98
CA LEU A 30 -2.69 -18.76 21.05
C LEU A 30 -1.44 -19.40 20.44
N LEU A 31 -0.52 -18.59 19.90
CA LEU A 31 0.68 -19.09 19.22
C LEU A 31 1.53 -20.02 20.07
N LYS A 32 1.60 -19.80 21.39
CA LYS A 32 2.33 -20.67 22.35
C LYS A 32 1.72 -22.05 22.53
N LYS A 33 0.45 -22.23 22.18
CA LYS A 33 -0.28 -23.51 22.33
C LYS A 33 -0.25 -24.38 21.08
N LEU A 34 0.11 -23.78 19.93
CA LEU A 34 0.04 -24.47 18.65
C LEU A 34 1.15 -25.51 18.50
N ASP A 35 0.80 -26.63 17.86
CA ASP A 35 1.81 -27.57 17.39
C ASP A 35 2.65 -26.95 16.27
N PRO A 36 3.92 -27.34 16.10
CA PRO A 36 4.83 -26.77 15.12
C PRO A 36 4.26 -26.67 13.70
N ASP A 37 3.51 -27.66 13.26
CA ASP A 37 2.95 -27.74 11.91
C ASP A 37 1.68 -26.87 11.73
N GLU A 38 1.05 -26.46 12.83
CA GLU A 38 -0.12 -25.58 12.82
C GLU A 38 0.24 -24.10 12.82
N ILE A 39 1.46 -23.75 13.27
CA ILE A 39 1.87 -22.35 13.47
C ILE A 39 1.75 -21.52 12.19
N ALA A 40 2.32 -22.00 11.08
CA ALA A 40 2.31 -21.25 9.81
C ALA A 40 0.89 -21.06 9.27
N ILE A 41 0.03 -22.07 9.42
CA ILE A 41 -1.37 -22.06 9.01
C ILE A 41 -2.16 -21.03 9.84
N ALA A 42 -2.04 -21.12 11.17
CA ALA A 42 -2.73 -20.21 12.08
C ALA A 42 -2.33 -18.77 11.87
N VAL A 43 -1.04 -18.51 11.67
CA VAL A 43 -0.51 -17.17 11.38
C VAL A 43 -1.05 -16.65 10.05
N ALA A 44 -1.14 -17.46 9.00
CA ALA A 44 -1.75 -17.06 7.74
C ALA A 44 -3.22 -16.68 7.94
N TYR A 45 -4.01 -17.51 8.60
CA TYR A 45 -5.43 -17.25 8.87
C TYR A 45 -5.64 -15.98 9.71
N LEU A 46 -4.84 -15.77 10.74
CA LEU A 46 -4.87 -14.57 11.57
C LEU A 46 -4.42 -13.32 10.81
N SER A 47 -3.66 -13.47 9.73
CA SER A 47 -3.27 -12.38 8.82
C SER A 47 -4.32 -12.11 7.73
N GLY A 48 -5.38 -12.92 7.65
CA GLY A 48 -6.43 -12.82 6.63
C GLY A 48 -6.05 -13.46 5.30
N GLU A 49 -5.11 -14.38 5.33
CA GLU A 49 -4.59 -15.10 4.16
C GLU A 49 -4.76 -16.62 4.34
N THR A 50 -4.68 -17.36 3.26
CA THR A 50 -4.58 -18.82 3.30
C THR A 50 -3.23 -19.27 2.76
N PRO A 51 -2.61 -20.34 3.29
CA PRO A 51 -1.33 -20.87 2.79
C PRO A 51 -1.34 -21.16 1.28
N GLN A 52 -2.50 -21.51 0.74
CA GLN A 52 -2.71 -21.79 -0.68
C GLN A 52 -2.80 -20.53 -1.55
N GLY A 53 -2.77 -19.33 -0.96
CA GLY A 53 -2.94 -18.08 -1.66
C GLY A 53 -4.38 -17.88 -2.16
N ARG A 54 -4.56 -17.31 -3.36
CA ARG A 54 -5.91 -17.08 -3.90
C ARG A 54 -6.58 -18.39 -4.29
N SER A 55 -7.47 -18.88 -3.45
CA SER A 55 -8.25 -20.09 -3.70
C SER A 55 -9.25 -19.98 -4.85
N GLY A 56 -9.49 -18.78 -5.39
CA GLY A 56 -10.53 -18.54 -6.42
C GLY A 56 -11.96 -18.77 -5.90
N VAL A 57 -12.16 -18.72 -4.58
CA VAL A 57 -13.48 -18.79 -3.95
C VAL A 57 -14.08 -17.38 -3.94
N GLY A 58 -15.20 -17.20 -4.65
CA GLY A 58 -15.97 -15.96 -4.64
C GLY A 58 -17.35 -16.16 -3.98
N TYR A 59 -18.07 -15.06 -3.80
CA TYR A 59 -19.41 -15.05 -3.18
C TYR A 59 -20.39 -16.06 -3.78
N ALA A 60 -20.36 -16.26 -5.11
CA ALA A 60 -21.25 -17.21 -5.77
C ALA A 60 -21.00 -18.65 -5.28
N LEU A 61 -19.73 -19.06 -5.18
CA LEU A 61 -19.38 -20.41 -4.73
C LEU A 61 -19.76 -20.62 -3.25
N ILE A 62 -19.54 -19.61 -2.40
CA ILE A 62 -19.91 -19.68 -0.97
C ILE A 62 -21.42 -19.80 -0.80
N ARG A 63 -22.19 -19.00 -1.55
CA ARG A 63 -23.66 -19.07 -1.53
C ARG A 63 -24.15 -20.44 -1.97
N ASP A 64 -23.60 -20.97 -3.06
CA ASP A 64 -24.00 -22.24 -3.64
C ASP A 64 -23.60 -23.46 -2.76
N ALA A 65 -22.54 -23.27 -1.91
CA ALA A 65 -22.05 -24.27 -0.96
C ALA A 65 -22.64 -24.15 0.45
N ARG A 66 -23.48 -23.14 0.73
CA ARG A 66 -23.98 -22.87 2.08
C ARG A 66 -24.92 -23.99 2.53
N PRO A 67 -24.61 -24.71 3.64
CA PRO A 67 -25.47 -25.78 4.14
C PRO A 67 -26.74 -25.22 4.78
N THR A 68 -27.81 -26.02 4.79
CA THR A 68 -29.09 -25.69 5.42
C THR A 68 -29.11 -25.95 6.93
N GLY A 69 -28.13 -26.71 7.45
CA GLY A 69 -27.93 -27.03 8.86
C GLY A 69 -26.50 -26.79 9.30
N GLY A 70 -26.17 -26.95 10.57
CA GLY A 70 -24.85 -26.81 11.13
C GLY A 70 -24.64 -27.67 12.36
N VAL A 71 -23.40 -27.71 12.85
CA VAL A 71 -23.06 -28.34 14.12
C VAL A 71 -22.96 -27.26 15.20
N ASP A 72 -23.43 -27.60 16.41
CA ASP A 72 -23.33 -26.69 17.55
C ASP A 72 -22.01 -26.85 18.28
N VAL A 73 -21.35 -28.00 18.15
CA VAL A 73 -20.09 -28.33 18.80
C VAL A 73 -18.98 -28.28 17.76
N PRO A 74 -17.87 -27.56 18.03
CA PRO A 74 -16.72 -27.51 17.14
C PRO A 74 -16.12 -28.89 16.85
N THR A 75 -15.92 -29.23 15.58
CA THR A 75 -15.33 -30.50 15.14
C THR A 75 -14.14 -30.36 14.23
N LEU A 76 -13.87 -29.12 13.76
CA LEU A 76 -12.77 -28.84 12.85
C LEU A 76 -11.51 -28.48 13.62
N SER A 77 -10.40 -29.13 13.26
CA SER A 77 -9.08 -28.65 13.62
C SER A 77 -8.53 -27.63 12.60
N ILE A 78 -7.48 -26.92 12.96
CA ILE A 78 -6.73 -26.06 12.03
C ILE A 78 -6.20 -26.88 10.84
N ALA A 79 -5.66 -28.05 11.11
CA ALA A 79 -5.12 -28.97 10.10
C ALA A 79 -6.19 -29.52 9.14
N ASP A 80 -7.36 -29.94 9.67
CA ASP A 80 -8.49 -30.39 8.84
C ASP A 80 -8.95 -29.28 7.89
N THR A 81 -9.03 -28.05 8.43
CA THR A 81 -9.43 -26.88 7.65
C THR A 81 -8.45 -26.60 6.53
N ASP A 82 -7.15 -26.62 6.82
CA ASP A 82 -6.11 -26.38 5.82
C ASP A 82 -6.08 -27.45 4.74
N ALA A 83 -6.23 -28.72 5.10
CA ALA A 83 -6.32 -29.83 4.15
C ALA A 83 -7.53 -29.67 3.20
N ALA A 84 -8.69 -29.27 3.72
CA ALA A 84 -9.88 -29.02 2.91
C ALA A 84 -9.68 -27.83 1.94
N LEU A 85 -9.05 -26.75 2.40
CA LEU A 85 -8.74 -25.59 1.56
C LEU A 85 -7.67 -25.91 0.51
N ALA A 86 -6.69 -26.75 0.82
CA ALA A 86 -5.69 -27.23 -0.14
C ALA A 86 -6.33 -28.08 -1.25
N ALA A 87 -7.21 -29.01 -0.89
CA ALA A 87 -7.98 -29.80 -1.85
C ALA A 87 -8.83 -28.91 -2.77
N LEU A 88 -9.44 -27.87 -2.20
CA LEU A 88 -10.26 -26.92 -2.96
C LEU A 88 -9.40 -26.08 -3.93
N ALA A 89 -8.20 -25.66 -3.53
CA ALA A 89 -7.30 -24.86 -4.35
C ALA A 89 -6.70 -25.65 -5.52
N THR A 90 -6.45 -26.95 -5.34
CA THR A 90 -5.88 -27.83 -6.39
C THR A 90 -6.93 -28.35 -7.38
N THR A 91 -8.24 -28.24 -7.07
CA THR A 91 -9.32 -28.70 -7.94
C THR A 91 -9.49 -27.80 -9.16
N SER A 92 -9.15 -28.29 -10.36
CA SER A 92 -9.21 -27.57 -11.64
C SER A 92 -9.71 -28.46 -12.79
N GLY A 93 -10.01 -27.89 -13.96
CA GLY A 93 -10.45 -28.61 -15.15
C GLY A 93 -11.97 -28.76 -15.29
N ALA A 94 -12.42 -29.64 -16.21
CA ALA A 94 -13.83 -29.87 -16.49
C ALA A 94 -14.53 -30.42 -15.25
N GLY A 95 -15.72 -29.87 -14.90
CA GLY A 95 -16.49 -30.28 -13.69
C GLY A 95 -15.93 -29.69 -12.37
N SER A 96 -14.84 -28.94 -12.38
CA SER A 96 -14.21 -28.36 -11.18
C SER A 96 -15.16 -27.50 -10.36
N LYS A 97 -16.09 -26.78 -10.97
CA LYS A 97 -17.05 -25.93 -10.24
C LYS A 97 -17.91 -26.79 -9.29
N THR A 98 -18.50 -27.91 -9.78
CA THR A 98 -19.31 -28.80 -8.96
C THR A 98 -18.49 -29.50 -7.87
N ALA A 99 -17.28 -29.96 -8.22
CA ALA A 99 -16.37 -30.58 -7.25
C ALA A 99 -15.98 -29.63 -6.13
N ARG A 100 -15.62 -28.37 -6.47
CA ARG A 100 -15.28 -27.33 -5.51
C ARG A 100 -16.46 -26.93 -4.63
N THR A 101 -17.68 -26.86 -5.19
CA THR A 101 -18.89 -26.60 -4.39
C THR A 101 -19.10 -27.71 -3.34
N ARG A 102 -18.93 -28.98 -3.72
CA ARG A 102 -19.06 -30.11 -2.78
C ARG A 102 -17.99 -30.09 -1.68
N LEU A 103 -16.72 -29.81 -2.03
CA LEU A 103 -15.62 -29.70 -1.06
C LEU A 103 -15.87 -28.59 -0.05
N LEU A 104 -16.28 -27.42 -0.54
CA LEU A 104 -16.59 -26.29 0.34
C LEU A 104 -17.81 -26.56 1.20
N GLN A 105 -18.86 -27.19 0.64
CA GLN A 105 -20.04 -27.58 1.38
C GLN A 105 -19.69 -28.56 2.53
N ALA A 106 -18.92 -29.62 2.24
CA ALA A 106 -18.48 -30.57 3.25
C ALA A 106 -17.68 -29.94 4.40
N LEU A 107 -16.81 -28.93 4.09
CA LEU A 107 -16.12 -28.16 5.10
C LEU A 107 -17.10 -27.36 5.95
N LEU A 108 -18.02 -26.63 5.32
CA LEU A 108 -18.98 -25.75 6.00
C LEU A 108 -20.03 -26.55 6.80
N GLU A 109 -20.38 -27.79 6.43
CA GLU A 109 -21.26 -28.66 7.18
C GLU A 109 -20.67 -29.07 8.54
N ARG A 110 -19.35 -29.22 8.62
CA ARG A 110 -18.61 -29.54 9.86
C ARG A 110 -18.35 -28.34 10.74
N ALA A 111 -18.52 -27.12 10.23
CA ALA A 111 -18.24 -25.87 10.92
C ALA A 111 -19.46 -25.39 11.71
N THR A 112 -19.23 -24.84 12.91
CA THR A 112 -20.22 -24.06 13.65
C THR A 112 -20.58 -22.78 12.91
N GLU A 113 -21.66 -22.10 13.28
CA GLU A 113 -22.05 -20.85 12.63
C GLU A 113 -20.93 -19.77 12.73
N VAL A 114 -20.26 -19.69 13.88
CA VAL A 114 -19.16 -18.73 14.12
C VAL A 114 -17.94 -19.07 13.27
N GLU A 115 -17.60 -20.33 13.12
CA GLU A 115 -16.51 -20.78 12.25
C GLU A 115 -16.85 -20.55 10.77
N ARG A 116 -18.10 -20.73 10.35
CA ARG A 116 -18.56 -20.42 8.99
C ARG A 116 -18.42 -18.96 8.64
N ASP A 117 -18.79 -18.07 9.55
CA ASP A 117 -18.63 -16.63 9.34
C ASP A 117 -17.13 -16.28 9.18
N PHE A 118 -16.28 -16.82 10.05
CA PHE A 118 -14.82 -16.65 9.96
C PHE A 118 -14.27 -17.17 8.61
N LEU A 119 -14.57 -18.41 8.25
CA LEU A 119 -14.11 -19.04 7.00
C LEU A 119 -14.60 -18.26 5.78
N THR A 120 -15.86 -17.82 5.79
CA THR A 120 -16.42 -17.00 4.72
C THR A 120 -15.61 -15.73 4.53
N ARG A 121 -15.36 -14.96 5.60
CA ARG A 121 -14.59 -13.73 5.54
C ARG A 121 -13.14 -13.95 5.14
N LEU A 122 -12.51 -15.03 5.63
CA LEU A 122 -11.15 -15.41 5.25
C LEU A 122 -11.07 -15.67 3.73
N LEU A 123 -11.97 -16.48 3.19
CA LEU A 123 -11.95 -16.90 1.78
C LEU A 123 -12.24 -15.77 0.80
N ILE A 124 -13.06 -14.78 1.18
CA ILE A 124 -13.34 -13.61 0.34
C ILE A 124 -12.35 -12.45 0.58
N GLY A 125 -11.37 -12.62 1.51
CA GLY A 125 -10.39 -11.59 1.84
C GLY A 125 -10.97 -10.41 2.64
N GLU A 126 -12.07 -10.62 3.36
CA GLU A 126 -12.73 -9.60 4.19
C GLU A 126 -12.53 -9.82 5.69
N LEU A 127 -11.55 -10.62 6.08
CA LEU A 127 -11.22 -10.83 7.49
C LEU A 127 -10.53 -9.58 8.06
N ARG A 128 -11.34 -8.60 8.49
CA ARG A 128 -10.88 -7.31 9.02
C ARG A 128 -10.93 -7.31 10.55
N GLN A 129 -10.09 -8.11 11.15
CA GLN A 129 -10.00 -8.20 12.62
C GLN A 129 -9.06 -7.16 13.25
N GLY A 130 -8.46 -6.26 12.45
CA GLY A 130 -7.50 -5.27 12.94
C GLY A 130 -6.16 -5.87 13.39
N ALA A 131 -5.89 -7.15 13.08
CA ALA A 131 -4.58 -7.76 13.19
C ALA A 131 -3.85 -7.52 11.86
N LEU A 132 -3.22 -6.37 11.75
CA LEU A 132 -2.29 -6.08 10.66
C LEU A 132 -1.05 -6.98 10.85
N GLU A 133 -0.36 -7.31 9.77
CA GLU A 133 0.88 -8.11 9.77
C GLU A 133 1.86 -7.67 10.88
N SER A 134 1.96 -6.37 11.13
CA SER A 134 2.80 -5.84 12.22
C SER A 134 2.39 -6.27 13.63
N LEU A 135 1.10 -6.54 13.89
CA LEU A 135 0.64 -7.07 15.18
C LEU A 135 0.97 -8.54 15.33
N VAL A 136 0.85 -9.29 14.24
CA VAL A 136 1.19 -10.72 14.21
C VAL A 136 2.70 -10.91 14.40
N ILE A 137 3.54 -10.07 13.77
CA ILE A 137 4.99 -10.05 14.00
C ILE A 137 5.31 -9.80 15.48
N ASP A 138 4.70 -8.79 16.10
CA ASP A 138 4.92 -8.51 17.52
C ASP A 138 4.43 -9.68 18.40
N ALA A 139 3.34 -10.34 18.05
CA ALA A 139 2.84 -11.51 18.76
C ALA A 139 3.78 -12.73 18.65
N VAL A 140 4.32 -12.99 17.46
CA VAL A 140 5.35 -14.02 17.26
C VAL A 140 6.60 -13.71 18.11
N ALA A 141 7.06 -12.47 18.12
CA ALA A 141 8.20 -12.05 18.92
C ALA A 141 7.97 -12.27 20.43
N VAL A 142 6.80 -11.87 20.94
CA VAL A 142 6.41 -12.13 22.34
C VAL A 142 6.29 -13.62 22.63
N ALA A 143 5.68 -14.39 21.73
CA ALA A 143 5.50 -15.83 21.92
C ALA A 143 6.82 -16.59 21.91
N ALA A 144 7.76 -16.20 21.04
CA ALA A 144 9.09 -16.79 20.91
C ALA A 144 10.14 -16.21 21.90
N SER A 145 9.77 -15.16 22.66
CA SER A 145 10.69 -14.41 23.52
C SER A 145 11.89 -13.82 22.76
N LEU A 146 11.64 -13.32 21.55
CA LEU A 146 12.63 -12.72 20.66
C LEU A 146 12.40 -11.21 20.51
N PRO A 147 13.44 -10.42 20.14
CA PRO A 147 13.25 -9.04 19.76
C PRO A 147 12.32 -8.93 18.55
N ALA A 148 11.32 -8.02 18.59
CA ALA A 148 10.39 -7.81 17.48
C ALA A 148 11.11 -7.34 16.20
N SER A 149 12.25 -6.66 16.31
CA SER A 149 13.12 -6.27 15.20
C SER A 149 13.69 -7.48 14.45
N ALA A 150 14.12 -8.53 15.19
CA ALA A 150 14.67 -9.74 14.59
C ALA A 150 13.60 -10.52 13.80
N VAL A 151 12.41 -10.73 14.41
CA VAL A 151 11.29 -11.40 13.73
C VAL A 151 10.84 -10.59 12.51
N ARG A 152 10.83 -9.27 12.61
CA ARG A 152 10.45 -8.38 11.50
C ARG A 152 11.45 -8.46 10.35
N SER A 153 12.75 -8.42 10.64
CA SER A 153 13.80 -8.56 9.62
C SER A 153 13.68 -9.90 8.90
N ALA A 154 13.44 -10.97 9.63
CA ALA A 154 13.24 -12.30 9.06
C ALA A 154 11.96 -12.39 8.20
N ALA A 155 10.83 -11.87 8.69
CA ALA A 155 9.56 -11.86 7.95
C ALA A 155 9.63 -11.06 6.63
N MET A 156 10.49 -10.07 6.59
CA MET A 156 10.80 -9.29 5.42
C MET A 156 11.39 -10.13 4.28
N VAL A 157 12.34 -10.98 4.61
CA VAL A 157 13.00 -11.88 3.65
C VAL A 157 12.11 -13.05 3.27
N ALA A 158 11.42 -13.62 4.25
CA ALA A 158 10.54 -14.78 4.09
C ALA A 158 9.23 -14.50 3.31
N HIS A 159 9.04 -13.27 2.78
CA HIS A 159 7.80 -12.86 2.10
C HIS A 159 6.52 -12.93 2.95
N GLY A 160 6.65 -12.83 4.26
CA GLY A 160 5.54 -12.80 5.21
C GLY A 160 5.86 -13.47 6.53
N VAL A 161 5.08 -13.14 7.54
CA VAL A 161 5.32 -13.62 8.91
C VAL A 161 5.02 -15.12 9.07
N SER A 162 4.17 -15.70 8.24
CA SER A 162 3.80 -17.12 8.32
C SER A 162 5.00 -18.06 8.14
N GLY A 163 5.89 -17.74 7.19
CA GLY A 163 7.11 -18.53 6.95
C GLY A 163 8.11 -18.47 8.11
N VAL A 164 8.14 -17.36 8.84
CA VAL A 164 9.09 -17.11 9.93
C VAL A 164 8.55 -17.58 11.28
N ALA A 165 7.23 -17.56 11.47
CA ALA A 165 6.62 -17.82 12.77
C ALA A 165 6.98 -19.21 13.32
N ARG A 166 6.94 -20.24 12.47
CA ARG A 166 7.35 -21.60 12.86
C ARG A 166 8.81 -21.64 13.30
N ALA A 167 9.71 -21.09 12.49
CA ALA A 167 11.14 -21.06 12.80
C ALA A 167 11.43 -20.27 14.09
N ALA A 168 10.77 -19.11 14.28
CA ALA A 168 10.92 -18.33 15.48
C ALA A 168 10.43 -19.05 16.75
N LEU A 169 9.29 -19.74 16.66
CA LEU A 169 8.66 -20.39 17.83
C LEU A 169 9.27 -21.74 18.17
N VAL A 170 9.79 -22.48 17.17
CA VAL A 170 10.38 -23.81 17.36
C VAL A 170 11.88 -23.71 17.63
N ASP A 171 12.60 -22.96 16.80
CA ASP A 171 14.06 -22.92 16.78
C ASP A 171 14.64 -21.62 17.36
N GLY A 172 13.77 -20.71 17.83
CA GLY A 172 14.17 -19.45 18.43
C GLY A 172 15.00 -18.56 17.52
N ALA A 173 16.04 -17.92 18.07
CA ALA A 173 16.93 -17.04 17.32
C ALA A 173 17.70 -17.77 16.21
N ALA A 174 18.07 -19.03 16.42
CA ALA A 174 18.76 -19.83 15.41
C ALA A 174 17.88 -20.10 14.19
N GLY A 175 16.57 -20.29 14.38
CA GLY A 175 15.60 -20.45 13.29
C GLY A 175 15.44 -19.22 12.42
N LEU A 176 15.81 -18.03 12.92
CA LEU A 176 15.76 -16.79 12.12
C LEU A 176 16.98 -16.58 11.23
N ALA A 177 18.09 -17.27 11.48
CA ALA A 177 19.33 -17.09 10.71
C ALA A 177 19.19 -17.31 9.19
N PRO A 178 18.40 -18.29 8.69
CA PRO A 178 18.18 -18.47 7.26
C PRO A 178 17.45 -17.32 6.57
N PHE A 179 16.78 -16.44 7.34
CA PHE A 179 16.05 -15.29 6.81
C PHE A 179 16.87 -14.01 6.87
N ALA A 180 18.13 -14.07 6.47
CA ALA A 180 18.97 -12.89 6.30
C ALA A 180 18.66 -12.17 4.98
N LEU A 181 19.03 -10.89 4.90
CA LEU A 181 18.95 -10.13 3.64
C LEU A 181 19.96 -10.72 2.63
N GLU A 182 19.45 -11.40 1.60
CA GLU A 182 20.25 -12.04 0.58
C GLU A 182 20.20 -11.31 -0.76
N LEU A 183 21.31 -11.43 -1.50
CA LEU A 183 21.37 -10.95 -2.88
C LEU A 183 20.38 -11.72 -3.75
N MET A 184 19.81 -11.02 -4.74
CA MET A 184 18.83 -11.55 -5.70
C MET A 184 17.48 -11.98 -5.10
N GLN A 185 17.26 -11.74 -3.80
CA GLN A 185 15.98 -11.94 -3.13
C GLN A 185 15.38 -10.59 -2.71
N PRO A 186 14.37 -10.09 -3.44
CA PRO A 186 13.81 -8.77 -3.18
C PRO A 186 12.97 -8.75 -1.90
N VAL A 187 13.10 -7.67 -1.14
CA VAL A 187 12.37 -7.44 0.11
C VAL A 187 11.23 -6.45 -0.06
N ALA A 188 10.26 -6.46 0.87
CA ALA A 188 9.19 -5.48 0.87
C ALA A 188 9.74 -4.08 1.21
N PRO A 189 9.40 -3.03 0.47
CA PRO A 189 9.95 -1.70 0.72
C PRO A 189 9.36 -1.04 1.97
N MET A 190 10.18 -0.26 2.68
CA MET A 190 9.71 0.63 3.75
C MET A 190 8.81 1.72 3.19
N LEU A 191 7.77 2.11 3.94
CA LEU A 191 6.75 3.07 3.52
C LEU A 191 6.75 4.30 4.43
N ALA A 192 6.41 5.46 3.86
CA ALA A 192 6.32 6.72 4.58
C ALA A 192 4.89 7.04 5.06
N GLN A 193 4.80 7.74 6.20
CA GLN A 193 3.59 8.42 6.63
C GLN A 193 3.46 9.80 5.96
N PRO A 194 2.26 10.35 5.79
CA PRO A 194 2.09 11.73 5.35
C PRO A 194 2.41 12.70 6.49
N ALA A 195 3.04 13.82 6.18
CA ALA A 195 3.06 15.03 6.99
C ALA A 195 2.39 16.16 6.21
N ALA A 196 1.77 17.11 6.91
CA ALA A 196 1.08 18.22 6.28
C ALA A 196 2.06 19.21 5.64
N ASP A 197 3.16 19.49 6.34
CA ASP A 197 4.16 20.49 5.98
C ASP A 197 5.55 20.16 6.58
N ILE A 198 6.52 21.04 6.30
CA ILE A 198 7.89 20.97 6.80
C ILE A 198 7.95 21.10 8.32
N GLU A 199 7.14 21.98 8.91
CA GLU A 199 7.14 22.23 10.35
C GLU A 199 6.67 20.99 11.13
N GLU A 200 5.60 20.31 10.66
CA GLU A 200 5.14 19.06 11.24
C GLU A 200 6.24 17.99 11.17
N ALA A 201 6.92 17.89 10.03
CA ALA A 201 8.00 16.91 9.87
C ALA A 201 9.17 17.19 10.83
N LEU A 202 9.61 18.44 10.95
CA LEU A 202 10.68 18.83 11.87
C LEU A 202 10.27 18.67 13.34
N ARG A 203 9.00 18.96 13.68
CA ARG A 203 8.48 18.73 15.04
C ARG A 203 8.50 17.25 15.41
N ALA A 204 8.22 16.37 14.45
CA ALA A 204 8.19 14.93 14.66
C ALA A 204 9.59 14.29 14.68
N LEU A 205 10.51 14.76 13.84
CA LEU A 205 11.80 14.12 13.60
C LEU A 205 13.00 14.88 14.17
N GLY A 206 12.84 16.16 14.51
CA GLY A 206 13.97 17.05 14.81
C GLY A 206 14.81 17.31 13.55
N THR A 207 16.15 17.30 13.70
CA THR A 207 17.07 17.32 12.55
C THR A 207 16.84 16.08 11.70
N ALA A 208 16.55 16.28 10.42
CA ALA A 208 16.17 15.21 9.50
C ALA A 208 16.88 15.35 8.15
N ALA A 209 16.96 14.25 7.41
CA ALA A 209 17.34 14.27 6.00
C ALA A 209 16.11 14.55 5.14
N PHE A 210 16.19 15.59 4.31
CA PHE A 210 15.18 15.91 3.30
C PHE A 210 15.70 15.51 1.92
N GLU A 211 14.90 14.74 1.20
CA GLU A 211 15.19 14.22 -0.14
C GLU A 211 14.09 14.61 -1.11
N TRP A 212 14.42 14.83 -2.39
CA TRP A 212 13.37 15.00 -3.39
C TRP A 212 12.43 13.81 -3.40
N LYS A 213 11.15 14.09 -3.45
CA LYS A 213 10.14 13.05 -3.65
C LYS A 213 9.81 12.95 -5.13
N VAL A 214 10.51 12.03 -5.77
CA VAL A 214 10.31 11.69 -7.18
C VAL A 214 8.99 10.90 -7.35
N ASP A 215 8.22 11.18 -8.42
CA ASP A 215 6.99 10.42 -8.77
C ASP A 215 7.30 9.43 -9.90
N GLY A 216 8.03 8.40 -9.57
CA GLY A 216 8.45 7.34 -10.48
C GLY A 216 7.94 5.96 -10.08
N ALA A 217 8.62 4.95 -10.56
CA ALA A 217 8.43 3.55 -10.19
C ALA A 217 9.52 3.14 -9.18
N ARG A 218 9.12 2.78 -7.97
CA ARG A 218 10.06 2.31 -6.95
C ARG A 218 10.70 1.01 -7.38
N VAL A 219 12.01 0.96 -7.27
CA VAL A 219 12.83 -0.19 -7.62
C VAL A 219 13.77 -0.57 -6.48
N HIS A 220 13.92 -1.88 -6.27
CA HIS A 220 15.02 -2.47 -5.53
C HIS A 220 16.01 -3.02 -6.52
N VAL A 221 17.27 -2.63 -6.41
CA VAL A 221 18.31 -3.11 -7.32
C VAL A 221 19.35 -3.90 -6.53
N HIS A 222 19.58 -5.13 -6.98
CA HIS A 222 20.58 -6.03 -6.43
C HIS A 222 21.72 -6.19 -7.43
N LYS A 223 22.95 -6.02 -6.97
CA LYS A 223 24.18 -6.22 -7.74
C LYS A 223 25.05 -7.27 -7.05
N ALA A 224 25.46 -8.28 -7.78
CA ALA A 224 26.44 -9.29 -7.37
C ALA A 224 27.48 -9.44 -8.48
N GLY A 225 28.64 -8.80 -8.34
CA GLY A 225 29.57 -8.65 -9.44
C GLY A 225 28.90 -7.95 -10.63
N ASP A 226 28.89 -8.60 -11.79
CA ASP A 226 28.26 -8.08 -13.02
C ASP A 226 26.77 -8.44 -13.15
N ASP A 227 26.26 -9.34 -12.30
CA ASP A 227 24.82 -9.66 -12.29
C ASP A 227 24.07 -8.56 -11.54
N VAL A 228 23.23 -7.85 -12.29
CA VAL A 228 22.37 -6.79 -11.76
C VAL A 228 20.93 -7.16 -12.03
N ARG A 229 20.09 -7.15 -10.98
CA ARG A 229 18.66 -7.39 -11.09
C ARG A 229 17.85 -6.26 -10.50
N VAL A 230 16.75 -5.94 -11.17
CA VAL A 230 15.85 -4.86 -10.82
C VAL A 230 14.48 -5.42 -10.49
N PHE A 231 13.99 -5.11 -9.28
CA PHE A 231 12.70 -5.57 -8.78
C PHE A 231 11.77 -4.39 -8.51
N THR A 232 10.50 -4.55 -8.84
CA THR A 232 9.47 -3.54 -8.52
C THR A 232 9.11 -3.54 -7.03
N ARG A 233 8.34 -2.53 -6.60
CA ARG A 233 7.71 -2.47 -5.28
C ARG A 233 6.96 -3.77 -4.90
N ARG A 234 6.41 -4.50 -5.88
CA ARG A 234 5.71 -5.78 -5.69
C ARG A 234 6.66 -6.98 -5.78
N ARG A 235 7.95 -6.72 -5.85
CA ARG A 235 9.01 -7.75 -5.95
C ARG A 235 9.02 -8.53 -7.27
N ASN A 236 8.34 -8.05 -8.31
CA ASN A 236 8.44 -8.65 -9.64
C ASN A 236 9.79 -8.27 -10.27
N ASP A 237 10.48 -9.24 -10.84
CA ASP A 237 11.69 -9.00 -11.63
C ASP A 237 11.30 -8.28 -12.95
N VAL A 238 11.92 -7.13 -13.17
CA VAL A 238 11.74 -6.29 -14.36
C VAL A 238 13.07 -5.98 -15.06
N THR A 239 14.10 -6.70 -14.73
CA THR A 239 15.48 -6.50 -15.22
C THR A 239 15.54 -6.31 -16.73
N ALA A 240 14.85 -7.18 -17.47
CA ALA A 240 14.82 -7.13 -18.94
C ALA A 240 14.11 -5.88 -19.51
N SER A 241 13.24 -5.25 -18.73
CA SER A 241 12.47 -4.06 -19.15
C SER A 241 13.21 -2.73 -18.93
N VAL A 242 14.29 -2.73 -18.14
CA VAL A 242 15.01 -1.52 -17.71
C VAL A 242 16.53 -1.65 -17.88
N PRO A 243 17.03 -1.95 -19.10
CA PRO A 243 18.45 -2.22 -19.34
C PRO A 243 19.35 -1.03 -18.96
N GLU A 244 18.88 0.21 -19.05
CA GLU A 244 19.62 1.40 -18.69
C GLU A 244 19.99 1.44 -17.19
N ILE A 245 19.11 0.93 -16.32
CA ILE A 245 19.39 0.82 -14.87
C ILE A 245 20.42 -0.27 -14.61
N VAL A 246 20.31 -1.39 -15.33
CA VAL A 246 21.27 -2.50 -15.26
C VAL A 246 22.65 -2.03 -15.67
N GLU A 247 22.77 -1.32 -16.79
CA GLU A 247 24.03 -0.79 -17.31
C GLU A 247 24.66 0.24 -16.37
N ALA A 248 23.83 1.16 -15.83
CA ALA A 248 24.28 2.17 -14.89
C ALA A 248 24.96 1.55 -13.66
N LEU A 249 24.39 0.45 -13.12
CA LEU A 249 24.95 -0.22 -11.95
C LEU A 249 26.05 -1.24 -12.27
N ARG A 250 26.05 -1.84 -13.46
CA ARG A 250 27.14 -2.72 -13.87
C ARG A 250 28.48 -2.00 -13.91
N ASN A 251 28.48 -0.74 -14.32
CA ASN A 251 29.66 0.10 -14.42
C ASN A 251 30.13 0.68 -13.06
N VAL A 252 29.38 0.42 -11.97
CA VAL A 252 29.77 0.87 -10.62
C VAL A 252 30.71 -0.14 -9.98
N ASP A 253 31.91 0.29 -9.62
CA ASP A 253 32.90 -0.51 -8.88
C ASP A 253 32.64 -0.44 -7.36
N ALA A 254 31.63 -1.16 -6.90
CA ALA A 254 31.25 -1.15 -5.49
C ALA A 254 30.96 -2.56 -4.92
N GLY A 255 31.30 -3.62 -5.65
CA GLY A 255 31.04 -4.99 -5.23
C GLY A 255 29.55 -5.32 -5.11
N ASN A 256 29.19 -6.10 -4.09
CA ASN A 256 27.81 -6.50 -3.85
C ASN A 256 26.97 -5.35 -3.26
N LEU A 257 25.78 -5.09 -3.82
CA LEU A 257 24.88 -4.02 -3.35
C LEU A 257 23.44 -4.49 -3.33
N ILE A 258 22.67 -3.99 -2.35
CA ILE A 258 21.21 -3.95 -2.37
C ILE A 258 20.78 -2.51 -2.13
N LEU A 259 20.11 -1.93 -3.11
CA LEU A 259 19.76 -0.53 -3.17
C LEU A 259 18.24 -0.33 -3.28
N ASP A 260 17.72 0.72 -2.64
CA ASP A 260 16.33 1.15 -2.78
C ASP A 260 16.31 2.50 -3.52
N GLY A 261 15.53 2.60 -4.57
CA GLY A 261 15.52 3.77 -5.44
C GLY A 261 14.19 4.00 -6.13
N GLU A 262 14.15 5.05 -6.93
CA GLU A 262 13.01 5.40 -7.78
C GLU A 262 13.49 5.56 -9.22
N ALA A 263 12.88 4.84 -10.15
CA ALA A 263 13.12 4.99 -11.58
C ALA A 263 12.08 5.93 -12.19
N ILE A 264 12.53 6.85 -13.05
CA ILE A 264 11.68 7.89 -13.62
C ILE A 264 12.10 8.21 -15.05
N ALA A 265 11.14 8.50 -15.91
CA ALA A 265 11.42 9.13 -17.19
C ALA A 265 11.58 10.64 -17.00
N LEU A 266 12.66 11.19 -17.56
CA LEU A 266 12.93 12.63 -17.57
C LEU A 266 12.80 13.14 -19.02
N GLY A 267 12.36 14.39 -19.16
CA GLY A 267 12.44 15.12 -20.43
C GLY A 267 13.83 15.64 -20.72
N ASP A 268 14.05 16.20 -21.89
CA ASP A 268 15.33 16.74 -22.34
C ASP A 268 15.85 17.89 -21.46
N ASN A 269 14.95 18.58 -20.79
CA ASN A 269 15.25 19.62 -19.80
C ASN A 269 15.52 19.08 -18.39
N GLY A 270 15.56 17.75 -18.20
CA GLY A 270 15.72 17.09 -16.91
C GLY A 270 14.49 17.11 -16.00
N ALA A 271 13.36 17.66 -16.44
CA ALA A 271 12.12 17.65 -15.67
C ALA A 271 11.43 16.26 -15.70
N PRO A 272 10.76 15.85 -14.61
CA PRO A 272 10.00 14.62 -14.56
C PRO A 272 8.90 14.56 -15.62
N GLN A 273 8.83 13.45 -16.35
CA GLN A 273 7.69 13.14 -17.21
C GLN A 273 6.51 12.66 -16.36
N PRO A 274 5.25 12.79 -16.83
CA PRO A 274 4.10 12.27 -16.11
C PRO A 274 4.28 10.80 -15.72
N PHE A 275 3.89 10.43 -14.49
CA PHE A 275 4.00 9.07 -13.94
C PHE A 275 3.55 7.96 -14.92
N GLN A 276 2.48 8.23 -15.69
CA GLN A 276 1.96 7.29 -16.67
C GLN A 276 3.00 6.94 -17.76
N GLN A 277 3.85 7.88 -18.15
CA GLN A 277 4.92 7.64 -19.13
C GLN A 277 5.97 6.71 -18.53
N THR A 278 6.44 6.96 -17.32
CA THR A 278 7.34 6.05 -16.60
C THR A 278 6.75 4.64 -16.53
N MET A 279 5.48 4.50 -16.16
CA MET A 279 4.82 3.19 -16.04
C MET A 279 4.66 2.44 -17.36
N ARG A 280 4.63 3.12 -18.49
CA ARG A 280 4.61 2.45 -19.82
C ARG A 280 5.87 1.62 -20.07
N ARG A 281 7.00 2.01 -19.46
CA ARG A 281 8.27 1.27 -19.56
C ARG A 281 8.22 -0.04 -18.78
N PHE A 282 7.71 0.00 -17.55
CA PHE A 282 7.69 -1.17 -16.65
C PHE A 282 6.72 -2.29 -17.06
N GLY A 283 5.74 -2.00 -17.89
CA GLY A 283 4.75 -2.97 -18.34
C GLY A 283 5.09 -3.69 -19.66
N ARG A 284 6.24 -3.36 -20.28
CA ARG A 284 6.59 -3.90 -21.61
C ARG A 284 7.79 -4.85 -21.55
N THR A 285 7.63 -6.00 -22.19
CA THR A 285 8.69 -7.00 -22.43
C THR A 285 9.07 -7.08 -23.90
N LEU A 286 8.29 -6.48 -24.79
CA LEU A 286 8.55 -6.38 -26.24
C LEU A 286 8.96 -4.94 -26.59
N ASP A 287 9.75 -4.78 -27.64
CA ASP A 287 10.20 -3.47 -28.18
C ASP A 287 10.96 -2.60 -27.16
N VAL A 288 11.71 -3.24 -26.24
CA VAL A 288 12.42 -2.53 -25.15
C VAL A 288 13.45 -1.54 -25.70
N ALA A 289 14.15 -1.88 -26.80
CA ALA A 289 15.15 -1.01 -27.41
C ALA A 289 14.53 0.29 -27.96
N ASP A 290 13.44 0.20 -28.69
CA ASP A 290 12.73 1.36 -29.25
C ASP A 290 12.13 2.23 -28.15
N MET A 291 11.57 1.59 -27.14
CA MET A 291 11.04 2.29 -25.98
C MET A 291 12.13 2.98 -25.16
N ARG A 292 13.31 2.37 -25.03
CA ARG A 292 14.47 2.99 -24.40
C ARG A 292 14.94 4.22 -25.16
N ALA A 293 14.98 4.15 -26.48
CA ALA A 293 15.38 5.28 -27.33
C ALA A 293 14.40 6.46 -27.24
N SER A 294 13.10 6.18 -27.18
CA SER A 294 12.06 7.22 -27.13
C SER A 294 11.74 7.73 -25.72
N LEU A 295 11.96 6.93 -24.68
CA LEU A 295 11.62 7.23 -23.30
C LEU A 295 12.65 6.60 -22.35
N PRO A 296 13.88 7.11 -22.29
CA PRO A 296 14.91 6.58 -21.39
C PRO A 296 14.52 6.79 -19.92
N LEU A 297 14.91 5.83 -19.05
CA LEU A 297 14.73 5.95 -17.62
C LEU A 297 16.01 6.40 -16.93
N SER A 298 15.86 7.31 -15.98
CA SER A 298 16.86 7.62 -14.96
C SER A 298 16.49 6.91 -13.66
N VAL A 299 17.46 6.68 -12.79
CA VAL A 299 17.24 6.10 -11.46
C VAL A 299 17.94 6.95 -10.41
N PHE A 300 17.24 7.19 -9.30
CA PHE A 300 17.79 7.85 -8.12
C PHE A 300 17.68 6.92 -6.93
N PHE A 301 18.82 6.53 -6.37
CA PHE A 301 18.86 5.70 -5.17
C PHE A 301 18.86 6.58 -3.93
N PHE A 302 18.09 6.18 -2.93
CA PHE A 302 17.91 6.93 -1.69
C PHE A 302 18.21 6.11 -0.43
N ASP A 303 18.50 4.81 -0.57
CA ASP A 303 18.94 3.96 0.54
C ASP A 303 19.84 2.81 0.08
N CYS A 304 20.77 2.41 0.97
CA CYS A 304 21.66 1.28 0.78
C CYS A 304 21.39 0.25 1.87
N LEU A 305 20.87 -0.92 1.50
CA LEU A 305 20.45 -1.95 2.45
C LEU A 305 21.53 -3.01 2.68
N ARG A 306 22.45 -3.16 1.72
CA ARG A 306 23.63 -4.04 1.80
C ARG A 306 24.77 -3.44 0.99
N ARG A 307 26.00 -3.52 1.53
CA ARG A 307 27.23 -3.19 0.83
C ARG A 307 28.29 -4.26 1.14
N GLY A 308 28.78 -4.94 0.11
CA GLY A 308 29.61 -6.12 0.31
C GLY A 308 28.87 -7.21 1.06
N ASP A 309 29.47 -7.68 2.15
CA ASP A 309 28.86 -8.69 3.03
C ASP A 309 28.05 -8.09 4.19
N GLU A 310 28.10 -6.78 4.35
CA GLU A 310 27.42 -6.07 5.44
C GLU A 310 25.97 -5.74 5.10
N ALA A 311 25.03 -6.28 5.89
CA ALA A 311 23.62 -5.88 5.85
C ALA A 311 23.41 -4.62 6.70
N LEU A 312 22.92 -3.55 6.08
CA LEU A 312 22.79 -2.23 6.70
C LEU A 312 21.38 -1.91 7.19
N THR A 313 20.41 -2.81 7.06
CA THR A 313 19.01 -2.54 7.42
C THR A 313 18.82 -2.14 8.89
N ALA A 314 19.63 -2.68 9.80
CA ALA A 314 19.61 -2.32 11.22
C ALA A 314 20.38 -1.03 11.55
N ALA A 315 21.25 -0.58 10.64
CA ALA A 315 22.06 0.62 10.85
C ALA A 315 21.22 1.91 10.79
N PRO A 316 21.65 3.00 11.44
CA PRO A 316 21.06 4.31 11.31
C PRO A 316 20.98 4.77 9.85
N ALA A 317 19.94 5.56 9.50
CA ALA A 317 19.80 6.10 8.15
C ALA A 317 21.03 6.91 7.69
N SER A 318 21.65 7.67 8.60
CA SER A 318 22.87 8.43 8.32
C SER A 318 24.04 7.55 7.84
N GLU A 319 24.21 6.36 8.41
CA GLU A 319 25.23 5.39 7.99
C GLU A 319 24.91 4.77 6.63
N ARG A 320 23.64 4.44 6.39
CA ARG A 320 23.17 3.91 5.11
C ARG A 320 23.31 4.93 3.97
N PHE A 321 23.06 6.23 4.27
CA PHE A 321 23.29 7.32 3.31
C PHE A 321 24.77 7.47 2.98
N ALA A 322 25.64 7.46 3.98
CA ALA A 322 27.08 7.50 3.76
C ALA A 322 27.59 6.28 2.98
N ALA A 323 27.00 5.09 3.21
CA ALA A 323 27.31 3.90 2.44
C ALA A 323 26.86 4.03 0.97
N LEU A 324 25.69 4.63 0.73
CA LEU A 324 25.15 4.91 -0.60
C LEU A 324 26.06 5.87 -1.38
N GLU A 325 26.42 6.99 -0.76
CA GLU A 325 27.27 8.05 -1.36
C GLU A 325 28.70 7.56 -1.65
N ARG A 326 29.20 6.62 -0.85
CA ARG A 326 30.49 5.96 -1.14
C ARG A 326 30.42 4.90 -2.25
N ALA A 327 29.23 4.31 -2.45
CA ALA A 327 29.04 3.26 -3.42
C ALA A 327 28.69 3.76 -4.82
N LEU A 328 28.04 4.92 -4.92
CA LEU A 328 27.46 5.40 -6.18
C LEU A 328 27.99 6.78 -6.57
N PRO A 329 28.13 7.04 -7.89
CA PRO A 329 28.38 8.38 -8.37
C PRO A 329 27.19 9.31 -8.10
N PRO A 330 27.42 10.64 -7.88
CA PRO A 330 26.38 11.60 -7.51
C PRO A 330 25.13 11.61 -8.39
N PRO A 331 25.18 11.40 -9.72
CA PRO A 331 23.97 11.40 -10.54
C PRO A 331 23.00 10.25 -10.24
N LEU A 332 23.45 9.18 -9.59
CA LEU A 332 22.60 8.04 -9.19
C LEU A 332 22.06 8.19 -7.76
N VAL A 333 22.52 9.18 -7.00
CA VAL A 333 22.06 9.42 -5.62
C VAL A 333 21.02 10.52 -5.62
N ILE A 334 19.92 10.29 -4.88
CA ILE A 334 18.88 11.30 -4.73
C ILE A 334 19.44 12.57 -4.08
N PRO A 335 19.14 13.76 -4.59
CA PRO A 335 19.49 15.02 -3.91
C PRO A 335 18.94 15.07 -2.50
N ARG A 336 19.82 15.40 -1.55
CA ARG A 336 19.54 15.35 -0.11
C ARG A 336 20.17 16.54 0.60
N ILE A 337 19.45 17.08 1.59
CA ILE A 337 20.01 17.96 2.63
C ILE A 337 19.72 17.39 4.01
N VAL A 338 20.56 17.73 4.98
CA VAL A 338 20.32 17.41 6.40
C VAL A 338 20.20 18.71 7.16
N THR A 339 19.04 18.95 7.76
CA THR A 339 18.79 20.20 8.47
C THR A 339 17.74 20.05 9.57
N GLY A 340 17.84 20.88 10.62
CA GLY A 340 16.78 21.12 11.61
C GLY A 340 16.15 22.51 11.45
N ASP A 341 16.64 23.31 10.48
CA ASP A 341 16.14 24.65 10.20
C ASP A 341 14.98 24.61 9.20
N ALA A 342 13.84 25.18 9.60
CA ALA A 342 12.62 25.18 8.80
C ALA A 342 12.74 25.97 7.49
N ALA A 343 13.46 27.09 7.51
CA ALA A 343 13.62 27.92 6.31
C ALA A 343 14.47 27.21 5.24
N THR A 344 15.56 26.56 5.65
CA THR A 344 16.42 25.76 4.78
C THR A 344 15.64 24.56 4.20
N ALA A 345 14.87 23.84 5.02
CA ALA A 345 14.06 22.72 4.57
C ALA A 345 12.94 23.16 3.61
N GLN A 346 12.31 24.32 3.88
CA GLN A 346 11.29 24.91 3.00
C GLN A 346 11.90 25.31 1.64
N ALA A 347 13.06 25.95 1.63
CA ALA A 347 13.73 26.32 0.38
C ALA A 347 14.06 25.08 -0.49
N PHE A 348 14.50 23.98 0.14
CA PHE A 348 14.73 22.72 -0.56
C PHE A 348 13.44 22.08 -1.09
N TYR A 349 12.35 22.17 -0.34
CA TYR A 349 11.02 21.72 -0.80
C TYR A 349 10.54 22.55 -2.00
N ASP A 350 10.69 23.86 -1.96
CA ASP A 350 10.29 24.76 -3.05
C ASP A 350 11.12 24.50 -4.32
N ASP A 351 12.45 24.24 -4.19
CA ASP A 351 13.31 23.83 -5.30
C ASP A 351 12.83 22.50 -5.90
N ALA A 352 12.50 21.51 -5.08
CA ALA A 352 11.95 20.24 -5.57
C ALA A 352 10.65 20.43 -6.38
N LEU A 353 9.75 21.29 -5.90
CA LEU A 353 8.53 21.63 -6.62
C LEU A 353 8.78 22.42 -7.91
N ALA A 354 9.73 23.35 -7.90
CA ALA A 354 10.11 24.12 -9.09
C ALA A 354 10.69 23.24 -10.20
N ARG A 355 11.38 22.16 -9.84
CA ARG A 355 11.89 21.12 -10.75
C ARG A 355 10.85 20.09 -11.17
N GLY A 356 9.60 20.20 -10.73
CA GLY A 356 8.50 19.31 -11.10
C GLY A 356 8.35 18.04 -10.27
N HIS A 357 9.10 17.90 -9.16
CA HIS A 357 8.92 16.77 -8.25
C HIS A 357 7.66 16.92 -7.38
N GLU A 358 7.18 15.83 -6.78
CA GLU A 358 5.95 15.82 -5.94
C GLU A 358 6.10 16.60 -4.61
N GLY A 359 7.31 16.88 -4.18
CA GLY A 359 7.64 17.45 -2.87
C GLY A 359 8.90 16.82 -2.30
N VAL A 360 8.93 16.56 -1.00
CA VAL A 360 10.08 15.95 -0.34
C VAL A 360 9.71 14.80 0.59
N MET A 361 10.71 13.97 0.86
CA MET A 361 10.71 12.98 1.93
C MET A 361 11.55 13.53 3.08
N ALA A 362 11.05 13.47 4.31
CA ALA A 362 11.83 13.71 5.52
C ALA A 362 12.10 12.38 6.23
N LYS A 363 13.36 12.11 6.58
CA LYS A 363 13.81 10.86 7.18
C LYS A 363 14.59 11.11 8.47
N ALA A 364 14.25 10.37 9.54
CA ALA A 364 14.97 10.40 10.80
C ALA A 364 16.36 9.78 10.64
N LEU A 365 17.42 10.49 11.05
CA LEU A 365 18.81 10.09 10.84
C LEU A 365 19.22 8.83 11.60
N ALA A 366 18.67 8.64 12.81
CA ALA A 366 18.99 7.51 13.68
C ALA A 366 18.14 6.25 13.42
N ALA A 367 17.15 6.32 12.52
CA ALA A 367 16.21 5.22 12.33
C ALA A 367 16.78 4.10 11.45
N PRO A 368 16.50 2.83 11.80
CA PRO A 368 16.79 1.70 10.91
C PRO A 368 15.86 1.71 9.69
N TYR A 369 16.19 0.89 8.71
CA TYR A 369 15.28 0.59 7.61
C TYR A 369 14.27 -0.48 8.08
N GLU A 370 12.97 -0.17 8.07
CA GLU A 370 11.89 -1.05 8.54
C GLU A 370 11.01 -1.51 7.37
N PRO A 371 11.39 -2.56 6.67
CA PRO A 371 10.70 -3.01 5.47
C PRO A 371 9.25 -3.42 5.71
N GLY A 372 8.42 -3.25 4.68
CA GLY A 372 6.99 -3.53 4.76
C GLY A 372 6.20 -2.60 5.69
N ARG A 373 6.87 -1.83 6.55
CA ARG A 373 6.24 -0.97 7.55
C ARG A 373 6.03 0.44 7.04
N ARG A 374 4.91 1.04 7.44
CA ARG A 374 4.69 2.48 7.34
C ARG A 374 5.19 3.13 8.62
N ALA A 375 6.47 3.48 8.64
CA ALA A 375 7.12 4.02 9.83
C ALA A 375 6.95 5.54 9.96
N ALA A 376 6.88 6.02 11.20
CA ALA A 376 6.86 7.44 11.51
C ALA A 376 8.23 8.12 11.30
N SER A 377 9.30 7.32 11.16
CA SER A 377 10.66 7.78 10.84
C SER A 377 10.84 8.22 9.37
N TRP A 378 9.87 7.95 8.51
CA TRP A 378 9.80 8.44 7.14
C TRP A 378 8.50 9.21 6.93
N LEU A 379 8.62 10.49 6.61
CA LEU A 379 7.48 11.37 6.36
C LEU A 379 7.54 11.87 4.92
N LYS A 380 6.39 11.94 4.25
CA LYS A 380 6.26 12.51 2.91
C LYS A 380 5.46 13.81 2.97
N ILE A 381 6.07 14.88 2.48
CA ILE A 381 5.47 16.19 2.35
C ILE A 381 5.26 16.44 0.86
N LYS A 382 3.99 16.53 0.47
CA LYS A 382 3.59 16.69 -0.92
C LYS A 382 2.84 17.98 -1.13
N ARG A 383 2.98 18.57 -2.31
CA ARG A 383 2.07 19.61 -2.73
C ARG A 383 0.64 19.07 -2.76
N LEU A 384 -0.26 19.78 -2.14
CA LEU A 384 -1.68 19.51 -2.19
C LEU A 384 -2.34 20.63 -2.96
N HIS A 385 -3.02 20.28 -4.05
CA HIS A 385 -3.97 21.17 -4.69
C HIS A 385 -5.31 21.03 -3.98
N THR A 386 -6.03 22.12 -3.86
CA THR A 386 -7.43 22.10 -3.40
C THR A 386 -8.32 22.74 -4.44
N LEU A 387 -9.53 22.23 -4.56
CA LEU A 387 -10.62 22.78 -5.35
C LEU A 387 -11.88 22.72 -4.52
N ASP A 388 -12.69 23.75 -4.60
CA ASP A 388 -14.05 23.76 -4.09
C ASP A 388 -14.98 23.23 -5.20
N LEU A 389 -15.48 22.03 -5.01
CA LEU A 389 -16.28 21.31 -6.02
C LEU A 389 -17.70 21.06 -5.52
N VAL A 390 -18.61 20.90 -6.46
CA VAL A 390 -20.02 20.60 -6.16
C VAL A 390 -20.24 19.08 -6.14
N VAL A 391 -21.02 18.60 -5.19
CA VAL A 391 -21.44 17.20 -5.10
C VAL A 391 -22.72 17.01 -5.91
N LEU A 392 -22.65 16.24 -7.00
CA LEU A 392 -23.80 15.96 -7.89
C LEU A 392 -24.55 14.69 -7.52
N ALA A 393 -23.87 13.74 -6.91
CA ALA A 393 -24.43 12.46 -6.52
C ALA A 393 -23.52 11.79 -5.48
N ALA A 394 -24.04 10.76 -4.81
CA ALA A 394 -23.25 9.90 -3.96
C ALA A 394 -23.72 8.44 -4.05
N GLU A 395 -22.76 7.51 -3.96
CA GLU A 395 -23.04 6.08 -3.97
C GLU A 395 -23.09 5.54 -2.53
N TRP A 396 -23.95 4.52 -2.33
CA TRP A 396 -23.98 3.79 -1.07
C TRP A 396 -22.68 3.05 -0.81
N GLY A 397 -22.22 3.11 0.41
CA GLY A 397 -21.00 2.45 0.85
C GLY A 397 -21.17 0.94 1.01
N HIS A 398 -20.05 0.22 0.90
CA HIS A 398 -19.96 -1.21 1.13
C HIS A 398 -19.16 -1.52 2.41
N GLY A 399 -19.32 -2.74 2.93
CA GLY A 399 -18.62 -3.19 4.13
C GLY A 399 -18.92 -2.29 5.34
N ARG A 400 -17.90 -1.76 6.01
CA ARG A 400 -18.05 -0.86 7.18
C ARG A 400 -18.92 0.38 6.89
N ARG A 401 -18.99 0.81 5.64
CA ARG A 401 -19.77 2.02 5.23
C ARG A 401 -21.16 1.69 4.71
N LYS A 402 -21.62 0.46 4.87
CA LYS A 402 -22.99 0.06 4.50
C LYS A 402 -24.00 0.92 5.25
N GLY A 403 -24.95 1.50 4.51
CA GLY A 403 -25.97 2.41 5.06
C GLY A 403 -25.58 3.88 5.05
N TRP A 404 -24.37 4.23 4.58
CA TRP A 404 -23.94 5.62 4.39
C TRP A 404 -23.67 5.93 2.92
N LEU A 405 -23.99 7.13 2.49
CA LEU A 405 -23.57 7.69 1.20
C LEU A 405 -22.10 8.12 1.31
N SER A 406 -21.20 7.34 0.74
CA SER A 406 -19.75 7.45 1.03
C SER A 406 -18.85 7.65 -0.18
N ASN A 407 -19.35 7.56 -1.42
CA ASN A 407 -18.58 7.81 -2.62
C ASN A 407 -19.17 8.97 -3.41
N LEU A 408 -18.57 10.14 -3.26
CA LEU A 408 -19.08 11.41 -3.79
C LEU A 408 -18.71 11.58 -5.27
N HIS A 409 -19.67 12.01 -6.09
CA HIS A 409 -19.44 12.46 -7.46
C HIS A 409 -19.16 13.96 -7.45
N LEU A 410 -17.95 14.33 -7.88
CA LEU A 410 -17.40 15.67 -7.78
C LEU A 410 -17.42 16.38 -9.13
N ALA A 411 -17.87 17.61 -9.16
CA ALA A 411 -17.95 18.40 -10.39
C ALA A 411 -17.46 19.83 -10.20
N ALA A 412 -16.83 20.36 -11.23
CA ALA A 412 -16.53 21.78 -11.39
C ALA A 412 -17.68 22.51 -12.07
N ARG A 413 -17.79 23.79 -11.83
CA ARG A 413 -18.78 24.65 -12.48
C ARG A 413 -18.39 24.90 -13.97
N ASP A 414 -19.38 24.83 -14.85
CA ASP A 414 -19.24 25.12 -16.29
C ASP A 414 -20.39 26.03 -16.73
N GLY A 415 -20.15 27.34 -16.66
CA GLY A 415 -21.22 28.32 -16.84
C GLY A 415 -22.31 28.16 -15.79
N ALA A 416 -23.53 27.85 -16.23
CA ALA A 416 -24.67 27.54 -15.38
C ALA A 416 -24.83 26.04 -15.06
N SER A 417 -23.97 25.19 -15.63
CA SER A 417 -23.98 23.73 -15.43
C SER A 417 -22.76 23.24 -14.63
N PHE A 418 -22.68 21.92 -14.42
CA PHE A 418 -21.59 21.27 -13.69
C PHE A 418 -21.04 20.11 -14.49
N VAL A 419 -19.71 20.02 -14.54
CA VAL A 419 -18.97 18.97 -15.26
C VAL A 419 -18.24 18.07 -14.29
N MET A 420 -18.54 16.77 -14.36
CA MET A 420 -17.96 15.76 -13.47
C MET A 420 -16.47 15.56 -13.75
N LEU A 421 -15.66 15.54 -12.67
CA LEU A 421 -14.21 15.36 -12.67
C LEU A 421 -13.74 14.09 -11.95
N GLY A 422 -14.63 13.40 -11.25
CA GLY A 422 -14.22 12.22 -10.51
C GLY A 422 -15.13 11.83 -9.37
N LYS A 423 -14.69 10.82 -8.64
CA LYS A 423 -15.34 10.32 -7.43
C LYS A 423 -14.35 10.24 -6.29
N THR A 424 -14.82 10.40 -5.06
CA THR A 424 -14.01 10.13 -3.87
C THR A 424 -14.82 9.52 -2.73
N PHE A 425 -14.18 8.57 -2.05
CA PHE A 425 -14.66 7.97 -0.80
C PHE A 425 -13.68 8.19 0.36
N LYS A 426 -12.70 9.10 0.22
CA LYS A 426 -11.62 9.34 1.18
C LYS A 426 -11.80 10.65 1.92
N GLY A 427 -11.22 10.75 3.14
CA GLY A 427 -11.18 11.98 3.93
C GLY A 427 -12.41 12.22 4.80
N MET A 428 -13.27 11.21 5.02
CA MET A 428 -14.48 11.32 5.82
C MET A 428 -14.41 10.44 7.06
N THR A 429 -14.65 11.03 8.23
CA THR A 429 -14.88 10.33 9.50
C THR A 429 -16.29 9.73 9.53
N ASP A 430 -16.55 8.85 10.49
CA ASP A 430 -17.87 8.24 10.65
C ASP A 430 -18.95 9.30 10.98
N GLU A 431 -18.60 10.34 11.74
CA GLU A 431 -19.46 11.50 12.04
C GLU A 431 -19.81 12.27 10.76
N VAL A 432 -18.81 12.54 9.91
CA VAL A 432 -19.03 13.20 8.61
C VAL A 432 -19.90 12.33 7.72
N LEU A 433 -19.69 11.01 7.69
CA LEU A 433 -20.49 10.07 6.89
C LEU A 433 -21.96 10.05 7.34
N ALA A 434 -22.22 10.08 8.65
CA ALA A 434 -23.57 10.12 9.20
C ALA A 434 -24.27 11.46 8.86
N TRP A 435 -23.58 12.58 9.04
CA TRP A 435 -24.09 13.91 8.72
C TRP A 435 -24.36 14.06 7.22
N GLN A 436 -23.36 13.75 6.36
CA GLN A 436 -23.51 13.94 4.92
C GLN A 436 -24.61 13.05 4.32
N THR A 437 -24.81 11.84 4.85
CA THR A 437 -25.88 10.96 4.37
C THR A 437 -27.25 11.62 4.56
N ARG A 438 -27.51 12.22 5.73
CA ARG A 438 -28.75 12.96 5.99
C ARG A 438 -28.87 14.17 5.07
N ALA A 439 -27.84 15.01 5.02
CA ALA A 439 -27.82 16.23 4.21
C ALA A 439 -28.00 15.95 2.71
N MET A 440 -27.51 14.82 2.22
CA MET A 440 -27.67 14.39 0.83
C MET A 440 -29.07 13.87 0.54
N LEU A 441 -29.66 13.08 1.43
CA LEU A 441 -31.02 12.56 1.27
C LEU A 441 -32.06 13.69 1.26
N GLU A 442 -31.84 14.78 2.01
CA GLU A 442 -32.69 16.01 1.96
C GLU A 442 -32.63 16.72 0.59
N ARG A 443 -31.56 16.49 -0.18
CA ARG A 443 -31.31 17.08 -1.50
C ARG A 443 -31.50 16.11 -2.65
N GLU A 444 -32.01 14.93 -2.37
CA GLU A 444 -32.26 13.92 -3.38
C GLU A 444 -33.23 14.41 -4.45
N THR A 445 -32.87 14.17 -5.71
CA THR A 445 -33.72 14.40 -6.88
C THR A 445 -34.20 13.11 -7.50
N ARG A 446 -33.35 12.10 -7.51
CA ARG A 446 -33.63 10.74 -7.95
C ARG A 446 -32.60 9.77 -7.38
N ARG A 447 -32.89 8.49 -7.42
CA ARG A 447 -31.92 7.41 -7.10
C ARG A 447 -32.05 6.23 -8.06
N ASP A 448 -30.98 5.47 -8.14
CA ASP A 448 -30.98 4.10 -8.66
C ASP A 448 -30.53 3.13 -7.53
N ASP A 449 -30.28 1.87 -7.86
CA ASP A 449 -29.90 0.84 -6.87
C ASP A 449 -28.62 1.18 -6.07
N TRP A 450 -27.75 2.01 -6.61
CA TRP A 450 -26.43 2.32 -6.04
C TRP A 450 -26.16 3.77 -5.75
N THR A 451 -26.84 4.68 -6.45
CA THR A 451 -26.50 6.11 -6.49
C THR A 451 -27.72 6.96 -6.14
N VAL A 452 -27.52 7.93 -5.27
CA VAL A 452 -28.47 9.01 -4.98
C VAL A 452 -28.00 10.27 -5.69
N TYR A 453 -28.80 10.82 -6.58
CA TYR A 453 -28.53 12.05 -7.32
C TYR A 453 -29.13 13.23 -6.58
N LEU A 454 -28.38 14.34 -6.55
CA LEU A 454 -28.67 15.47 -5.66
C LEU A 454 -28.96 16.76 -6.44
N ARG A 455 -29.71 17.65 -5.83
CA ARG A 455 -29.65 19.08 -6.19
C ARG A 455 -28.22 19.55 -5.94
N PRO A 456 -27.58 20.27 -6.90
CA PRO A 456 -26.18 20.67 -6.80
C PRO A 456 -25.99 21.85 -5.83
N GLU A 457 -26.24 21.62 -4.55
CA GLU A 457 -26.22 22.66 -3.49
C GLU A 457 -25.03 22.51 -2.52
N LEU A 458 -24.43 21.31 -2.45
CA LEU A 458 -23.33 21.02 -1.52
C LEU A 458 -21.99 21.32 -2.17
N VAL A 459 -21.24 22.26 -1.60
CA VAL A 459 -19.84 22.55 -1.97
C VAL A 459 -18.90 21.88 -0.99
N VAL A 460 -17.84 21.28 -1.51
CA VAL A 460 -16.85 20.54 -0.73
C VAL A 460 -15.43 20.90 -1.18
N GLU A 461 -14.56 21.22 -0.22
CA GLU A 461 -13.13 21.40 -0.47
C GLU A 461 -12.47 20.03 -0.62
N ILE A 462 -11.96 19.77 -1.82
CA ILE A 462 -11.31 18.53 -2.20
C ILE A 462 -9.81 18.77 -2.33
N ALA A 463 -9.03 18.05 -1.51
CA ALA A 463 -7.59 17.98 -1.71
C ALA A 463 -7.26 16.84 -2.69
N PHE A 464 -6.35 17.10 -3.62
CA PHE A 464 -5.87 16.11 -4.58
C PHE A 464 -4.39 16.33 -4.91
N ASN A 465 -3.74 15.34 -5.50
CA ASN A 465 -2.31 15.45 -5.82
C ASN A 465 -2.11 16.09 -7.20
N ASP A 466 -2.73 15.50 -8.22
CA ASP A 466 -2.53 15.87 -9.63
C ASP A 466 -3.83 15.70 -10.41
N LEU A 467 -3.82 16.25 -11.62
CA LEU A 467 -4.83 16.00 -12.65
C LEU A 467 -4.28 15.02 -13.69
N GLN A 468 -5.16 14.22 -14.27
CA GLN A 468 -4.82 13.35 -15.38
C GLN A 468 -5.88 13.42 -16.47
N ALA A 469 -5.46 13.26 -17.74
CA ALA A 469 -6.41 13.10 -18.82
C ALA A 469 -7.25 11.83 -18.61
N SER A 470 -8.55 11.94 -18.83
CA SER A 470 -9.49 10.85 -18.60
C SER A 470 -10.62 10.87 -19.62
N PRO A 471 -10.76 9.84 -20.44
CA PRO A 471 -11.91 9.72 -21.36
C PRO A 471 -13.20 9.33 -20.62
N ARG A 472 -13.10 8.96 -19.34
CA ARG A 472 -14.23 8.49 -18.53
C ARG A 472 -15.15 9.60 -18.09
N TYR A 473 -14.60 10.80 -17.85
CA TYR A 473 -15.34 11.93 -17.32
C TYR A 473 -15.57 13.00 -18.39
N PRO A 474 -16.77 13.62 -18.43
CA PRO A 474 -17.10 14.61 -19.45
C PRO A 474 -16.14 15.81 -19.50
N GLY A 475 -15.53 16.17 -18.37
CA GLY A 475 -14.52 17.23 -18.31
C GLY A 475 -13.17 16.88 -18.97
N GLY A 476 -13.00 15.66 -19.48
CA GLY A 476 -11.74 15.19 -20.06
C GLY A 476 -10.60 14.99 -19.06
N LEU A 477 -10.82 15.32 -17.79
CA LEU A 477 -9.85 15.30 -16.71
C LEU A 477 -10.38 14.51 -15.50
N ALA A 478 -9.46 13.94 -14.72
CA ALA A 478 -9.75 13.26 -13.47
C ALA A 478 -8.78 13.71 -12.36
N LEU A 479 -9.30 13.81 -11.14
CA LEU A 479 -8.52 14.10 -9.93
C LEU A 479 -7.78 12.83 -9.45
N ARG A 480 -6.47 12.91 -9.26
CA ARG A 480 -5.68 11.81 -8.68
C ARG A 480 -5.70 11.91 -7.15
N PHE A 481 -6.07 10.81 -6.49
CA PHE A 481 -6.09 10.69 -5.03
C PHE A 481 -6.97 11.73 -4.32
N ALA A 482 -8.07 12.12 -4.94
CA ALA A 482 -9.03 13.04 -4.36
C ALA A 482 -9.50 12.59 -2.98
N ARG A 483 -9.57 13.54 -2.04
CA ARG A 483 -10.10 13.33 -0.70
C ARG A 483 -10.86 14.56 -0.21
N VAL A 484 -11.93 14.35 0.50
CA VAL A 484 -12.66 15.43 1.18
C VAL A 484 -11.77 16.00 2.28
N LYS A 485 -11.58 17.31 2.27
CA LYS A 485 -10.91 18.07 3.33
C LYS A 485 -11.93 18.60 4.31
N ARG A 486 -12.98 19.26 3.79
CA ARG A 486 -14.14 19.73 4.55
C ARG A 486 -15.30 20.10 3.62
N TYR A 487 -16.49 20.14 4.15
CA TYR A 487 -17.62 20.81 3.51
C TYR A 487 -17.51 22.33 3.65
N ARG A 488 -18.06 23.05 2.69
CA ARG A 488 -18.00 24.51 2.59
C ARG A 488 -19.41 25.10 2.72
N PRO A 489 -20.00 25.13 3.94
CA PRO A 489 -21.31 25.74 4.16
C PRO A 489 -21.30 27.26 3.96
N ASP A 490 -20.12 27.87 3.92
CA ASP A 490 -19.85 29.26 3.62
C ASP A 490 -19.90 29.59 2.12
N LYS A 491 -20.00 28.57 1.24
CA LYS A 491 -20.02 28.73 -0.22
C LYS A 491 -21.29 28.17 -0.85
N THR A 492 -21.69 28.81 -1.93
CA THR A 492 -22.77 28.35 -2.81
C THR A 492 -22.18 27.70 -4.07
N PRO A 493 -22.97 26.97 -4.86
CA PRO A 493 -22.49 26.35 -6.10
C PRO A 493 -21.88 27.32 -7.13
N VAL A 494 -22.27 28.60 -7.08
CA VAL A 494 -21.71 29.65 -7.96
C VAL A 494 -20.29 30.06 -7.54
N ASP A 495 -19.90 29.77 -6.30
CA ASP A 495 -18.58 30.03 -5.75
C ASP A 495 -17.61 28.84 -5.96
N ALA A 496 -18.12 27.74 -6.53
CA ALA A 496 -17.31 26.58 -6.83
C ALA A 496 -16.30 26.87 -7.97
N ASP A 497 -15.14 26.19 -7.91
CA ASP A 497 -14.12 26.29 -8.93
C ASP A 497 -14.65 25.86 -10.30
N THR A 498 -14.20 26.57 -11.35
CA THR A 498 -14.68 26.36 -12.70
C THR A 498 -13.86 25.27 -13.42
N ILE A 499 -14.44 24.68 -14.46
CA ILE A 499 -13.74 23.77 -15.34
C ILE A 499 -12.51 24.44 -15.99
N ASP A 500 -12.56 25.74 -16.24
CA ASP A 500 -11.43 26.50 -16.78
C ASP A 500 -10.30 26.64 -15.76
N THR A 501 -10.62 26.83 -14.46
CA THR A 501 -9.63 26.74 -13.37
C THR A 501 -8.94 25.38 -13.37
N VAL A 502 -9.71 24.30 -13.51
CA VAL A 502 -9.15 22.93 -13.55
C VAL A 502 -8.27 22.70 -14.76
N LYS A 503 -8.70 23.16 -15.94
CA LYS A 503 -7.89 23.10 -17.18
C LYS A 503 -6.62 23.92 -17.09
N ALA A 504 -6.66 25.10 -16.48
CA ALA A 504 -5.48 25.95 -16.26
C ALA A 504 -4.48 25.27 -15.31
N LEU A 505 -4.95 24.62 -14.24
CA LEU A 505 -4.11 23.82 -13.35
C LEU A 505 -3.46 22.64 -14.09
N TYR A 506 -4.21 21.96 -14.95
CA TYR A 506 -3.68 20.87 -15.78
C TYR A 506 -2.65 21.34 -16.78
N ALA A 507 -2.91 22.44 -17.49
CA ALA A 507 -1.95 23.05 -18.42
C ALA A 507 -0.65 23.47 -17.70
N ALA A 508 -0.77 24.08 -16.51
CA ALA A 508 0.38 24.42 -15.70
C ALA A 508 1.17 23.19 -15.19
N GLN A 509 0.47 22.07 -14.94
CA GLN A 509 1.10 20.78 -14.61
C GLN A 509 1.87 20.23 -15.81
N LEU A 510 1.30 20.25 -17.01
CA LEU A 510 1.95 19.79 -18.24
C LEU A 510 3.14 20.68 -18.62
N ALA A 511 3.02 22.00 -18.50
CA ALA A 511 4.12 22.94 -18.78
C ALA A 511 5.33 22.72 -17.87
N ARG A 512 5.13 22.29 -16.63
CA ARG A 512 6.21 21.90 -15.72
C ARG A 512 6.86 20.57 -16.09
N ALA A 513 6.04 19.62 -16.59
CA ALA A 513 6.50 18.28 -16.99
C ALA A 513 7.13 18.24 -18.39
N GLY A 514 6.84 19.21 -19.25
CA GLY A 514 7.40 19.34 -20.58
C GLY A 514 7.65 20.80 -20.84
N GLY A 515 8.87 21.28 -20.63
CA GLY A 515 9.25 22.57 -21.17
C GLY A 515 9.05 22.54 -22.68
N SER A 516 8.08 23.33 -23.14
CA SER A 516 7.78 23.68 -24.55
C SER A 516 7.87 22.55 -25.58
N GLY A 517 6.72 22.12 -26.06
CA GLY A 517 6.58 21.52 -27.37
C GLY A 517 6.78 22.56 -28.45
#